data_7fa7b2f0e4e58d00c375a90cf72e776d
#
_entry.id   7fa7b2f0e4e58d00c375a90cf72e776d
#
_cell.length_a   1.000
_cell.length_b   1.000
_cell.length_c   1.000
_cell.angle_alpha   90.00
_cell.angle_beta   90.00
_cell.angle_gamma   90.00
#
_symmetry.space_group_name_H-M   'P 1'
#
loop_
_entity.id
_entity.type
_entity.pdbx_description
1 polymer ?
#
loop_
_entity_poly.entity_id
_entity_poly.type
_entity_poly.pdbx_seq_one_letter_code
_entity_poly.pdbx_strand_id
1 'polypeptide(L)'
;MDMQVAKKKLSLKEKYKLLTRDLGWDTTYHTKDEVFPYVQYEGIKIHDWDKWEDPFRLTMDSYWKYQAEKERKFYAIIDAHAQNNGHLHITDARYLSALKIFLQAISPGEYAAGKGFARMGREFPGVGTQVACQMQSIDEIRHAQTQIHALSNYNKFYNGFHAFADARDRMWYCTLPRSFFDDALSSGPFEFMIAIGFSFEYVLTNLLFVPFMSGAAYNGDMATVTFGFSAQSDEARHMTLGLECIKFMLEQDPANLPIVQGWIDKWFWRGFRLLGVVGTMMDYMLPKRVMSWREAWNIYGVENGGALFRDLARYGIRPPKGWDDAEKGIDHMSHQFMLALYQYNFGTAFHSWIPSEDEMVWLSKKYPDTFDKYYRPRWAHLSKLKAAGTPFANMGLAKLCQTCQIPTVFTEPDDPTSLCQRETEYKGEKYHFCSDGCQHIFENEPEKYIQAWLPMQQLFQAPINGDLGAWMNWVSLIPGKDNGDFDGSEDERNFAAWRQQATSNQ
;
A
#
# COMPACT_ATOMS: atom_id res chain seq x y z
N MET A 1 -10.09 8.68 66.36
CA MET A 1 -10.76 7.86 65.35
C MET A 1 -10.10 8.14 64.02
N ASP A 2 -9.11 7.34 63.66
CA ASP A 2 -8.49 7.42 62.35
C ASP A 2 -9.46 6.85 61.33
N MET A 3 -10.08 7.73 60.53
CA MET A 3 -10.80 7.30 59.37
C MET A 3 -9.78 6.73 58.37
N GLN A 4 -9.64 5.41 58.32
CA GLN A 4 -8.98 4.76 57.21
C GLN A 4 -9.75 5.11 55.93
N VAL A 5 -9.23 6.09 55.18
CA VAL A 5 -9.72 6.36 53.83
C VAL A 5 -9.47 5.09 53.02
N ALA A 6 -10.55 4.40 52.61
CA ALA A 6 -10.45 3.20 51.78
C ALA A 6 -9.66 3.56 50.51
N LYS A 7 -8.48 2.96 50.34
CA LYS A 7 -7.64 3.16 49.18
C LYS A 7 -8.35 2.62 47.92
N LYS A 8 -8.89 3.50 47.14
CA LYS A 8 -9.59 3.14 45.89
C LYS A 8 -8.55 2.88 44.78
N LYS A 9 -8.68 1.77 44.08
CA LYS A 9 -7.88 1.47 42.91
C LYS A 9 -8.24 2.48 41.79
N LEU A 10 -7.25 3.08 41.12
CA LEU A 10 -7.46 3.98 39.98
C LEU A 10 -8.14 3.23 38.82
N SER A 11 -9.15 3.84 38.29
CA SER A 11 -9.78 3.41 37.01
C SER A 11 -8.85 3.63 35.81
N LEU A 12 -9.14 2.99 34.68
CA LEU A 12 -8.39 3.19 33.45
C LEU A 12 -8.39 4.68 33.03
N LYS A 13 -9.53 5.35 33.12
CA LYS A 13 -9.67 6.77 32.79
C LYS A 13 -8.81 7.66 33.72
N GLU A 14 -8.76 7.38 35.00
CA GLU A 14 -7.92 8.12 35.94
C GLU A 14 -6.43 7.89 35.64
N LYS A 15 -6.02 6.67 35.34
CA LYS A 15 -4.64 6.35 34.91
C LYS A 15 -4.25 7.06 33.62
N TYR A 16 -5.14 7.04 32.62
CA TYR A 16 -4.92 7.73 31.36
C TYR A 16 -4.75 9.25 31.56
N LYS A 17 -5.60 9.85 32.39
CA LYS A 17 -5.51 11.27 32.73
C LYS A 17 -4.18 11.61 33.43
N LEU A 18 -3.77 10.82 34.39
CA LEU A 18 -2.45 10.97 35.03
C LEU A 18 -1.33 10.94 33.99
N LEU A 19 -1.33 9.95 33.11
CA LEU A 19 -0.31 9.78 32.07
C LEU A 19 -0.26 10.96 31.11
N THR A 20 -1.40 11.46 30.65
CA THR A 20 -1.47 12.41 29.51
C THR A 20 -1.64 13.86 29.92
N ARG A 21 -1.91 14.14 31.21
CA ARG A 21 -2.12 15.51 31.73
C ARG A 21 -1.22 15.81 32.91
N ASP A 22 -1.25 14.96 33.93
CA ASP A 22 -0.63 15.29 35.21
C ASP A 22 0.89 15.02 35.24
N LEU A 23 1.41 14.18 34.32
CA LEU A 23 2.86 13.97 34.15
C LEU A 23 3.50 14.95 33.14
N GLY A 24 2.69 15.62 32.33
CA GLY A 24 3.17 16.62 31.38
C GLY A 24 3.54 17.93 32.11
N TRP A 25 4.65 18.51 31.72
CA TRP A 25 4.99 19.89 32.10
C TRP A 25 5.63 20.61 30.93
N ASP A 26 5.49 21.92 30.91
CA ASP A 26 6.12 22.77 29.91
C ASP A 26 7.63 22.93 30.19
N THR A 27 8.38 23.06 29.11
CA THR A 27 9.83 23.31 29.22
C THR A 27 10.06 24.73 29.74
N THR A 28 11.13 24.92 30.52
CA THR A 28 11.48 26.22 31.10
C THR A 28 12.71 26.87 30.46
N TYR A 29 13.56 26.10 29.79
CA TYR A 29 14.79 26.59 29.15
C TYR A 29 14.58 26.99 27.69
N HIS A 30 13.62 26.36 27.03
CA HIS A 30 13.21 26.62 25.63
C HIS A 30 11.70 26.68 25.56
N THR A 31 11.21 27.41 24.59
CA THR A 31 9.77 27.43 24.28
C THR A 31 9.32 26.07 23.75
N LYS A 32 8.03 25.80 23.82
CA LYS A 32 7.44 24.58 23.26
C LYS A 32 7.71 24.47 21.75
N ASP A 33 7.68 25.59 21.05
CA ASP A 33 7.94 25.66 19.61
C ASP A 33 9.40 25.37 19.25
N GLU A 34 10.35 25.75 20.09
CA GLU A 34 11.76 25.39 19.90
C GLU A 34 12.03 23.92 20.14
N VAL A 35 11.28 23.27 21.02
CA VAL A 35 11.41 21.83 21.33
C VAL A 35 10.71 20.98 20.26
N PHE A 36 9.61 21.47 19.68
CA PHE A 36 8.79 20.79 18.68
C PHE A 36 8.67 21.63 17.40
N PRO A 37 9.78 21.91 16.70
CA PRO A 37 9.79 22.85 15.58
C PRO A 37 9.01 22.37 14.35
N TYR A 38 8.89 21.06 14.15
CA TYR A 38 8.38 20.49 12.91
C TYR A 38 6.89 20.77 12.65
N VAL A 39 6.08 20.86 13.69
CA VAL A 39 4.63 21.14 13.56
C VAL A 39 4.33 22.52 13.02
N GLN A 40 5.29 23.45 13.03
CA GLN A 40 5.08 24.82 12.58
C GLN A 40 5.22 24.98 11.06
N TYR A 41 5.93 24.07 10.40
CA TYR A 41 6.26 24.20 8.97
C TYR A 41 5.12 23.82 8.04
N GLU A 42 4.09 23.17 8.53
CA GLU A 42 2.97 22.69 7.73
C GLU A 42 1.79 23.65 7.66
N GLY A 43 1.85 24.75 8.38
CA GLY A 43 0.80 25.76 8.42
C GLY A 43 -0.45 25.38 9.23
N ILE A 44 -0.47 24.21 9.85
CA ILE A 44 -1.55 23.77 10.75
C ILE A 44 -1.45 24.54 12.08
N LYS A 45 -2.60 25.06 12.51
CA LYS A 45 -2.71 25.81 13.76
C LYS A 45 -3.40 24.96 14.82
N ILE A 46 -2.69 24.66 15.89
CA ILE A 46 -3.22 24.00 17.10
C ILE A 46 -3.08 24.94 18.26
N HIS A 47 -4.20 25.39 18.81
CA HIS A 47 -4.23 26.36 19.93
C HIS A 47 -4.14 25.66 21.28
N ASP A 48 -4.65 24.44 21.39
CA ASP A 48 -4.68 23.70 22.66
C ASP A 48 -4.55 22.19 22.42
N TRP A 49 -3.35 21.66 22.62
CA TRP A 49 -3.05 20.24 22.47
C TRP A 49 -3.75 19.36 23.50
N ASP A 50 -4.11 19.90 24.65
CA ASP A 50 -4.76 19.13 25.73
C ASP A 50 -6.24 18.85 25.44
N LYS A 51 -6.83 19.49 24.43
CA LYS A 51 -8.17 19.14 23.96
C LYS A 51 -8.25 17.80 23.24
N TRP A 52 -7.13 17.30 22.74
CA TRP A 52 -7.14 15.98 22.13
C TRP A 52 -7.11 14.88 23.20
N GLU A 53 -7.98 13.89 23.07
CA GLU A 53 -8.05 12.72 23.94
C GLU A 53 -8.17 11.47 23.08
N ASP A 54 -7.26 10.48 23.29
CA ASP A 54 -7.36 9.18 22.62
C ASP A 54 -8.69 8.52 22.99
N PRO A 55 -9.55 8.20 22.00
CA PRO A 55 -10.84 7.54 22.24
C PRO A 55 -10.73 6.23 23.01
N PHE A 56 -9.63 5.51 22.83
CA PHE A 56 -9.39 4.22 23.49
C PHE A 56 -8.76 4.37 24.88
N ARG A 57 -8.21 5.54 25.18
CA ARG A 57 -7.59 5.87 26.48
C ARG A 57 -6.61 4.81 26.96
N LEU A 58 -5.78 4.32 26.04
CA LEU A 58 -4.84 3.26 26.34
C LEU A 58 -3.74 3.74 27.29
N THR A 59 -3.41 2.88 28.26
CA THR A 59 -2.22 2.97 29.10
C THR A 59 -1.30 1.80 28.80
N MET A 60 0.00 1.94 29.07
CA MET A 60 0.97 0.89 28.73
C MET A 60 0.62 -0.47 29.36
N ASP A 61 0.13 -0.48 30.61
CA ASP A 61 -0.23 -1.74 31.28
C ASP A 61 -1.44 -2.44 30.63
N SER A 62 -2.43 -1.69 30.16
CA SER A 62 -3.58 -2.26 29.44
C SER A 62 -3.20 -2.72 28.05
N TYR A 63 -2.40 -1.94 27.34
CA TYR A 63 -1.90 -2.26 26.01
C TYR A 63 -1.07 -3.56 26.01
N TRP A 64 -0.03 -3.63 26.85
CA TRP A 64 0.83 -4.81 26.93
C TRP A 64 0.11 -6.09 27.29
N LYS A 65 -0.82 -6.03 28.23
CA LYS A 65 -1.62 -7.22 28.58
C LYS A 65 -2.42 -7.75 27.40
N TYR A 66 -3.11 -6.85 26.71
CA TYR A 66 -3.93 -7.22 25.57
C TYR A 66 -3.08 -7.79 24.43
N GLN A 67 -2.03 -7.09 24.06
CA GLN A 67 -1.19 -7.51 22.94
C GLN A 67 -0.41 -8.79 23.23
N ALA A 68 0.14 -8.96 24.41
CA ALA A 68 0.85 -10.19 24.78
C ALA A 68 -0.05 -11.44 24.75
N GLU A 69 -1.31 -11.31 25.14
CA GLU A 69 -2.27 -12.42 25.05
C GLU A 69 -2.65 -12.71 23.59
N LYS A 70 -2.90 -11.67 22.80
CA LYS A 70 -3.25 -11.76 21.39
C LYS A 70 -2.12 -12.43 20.58
N GLU A 71 -0.89 -11.93 20.70
CA GLU A 71 0.25 -12.49 19.99
C GLU A 71 0.52 -13.95 20.31
N ARG A 72 0.49 -14.31 21.57
CA ARG A 72 0.69 -15.71 21.95
C ARG A 72 -0.26 -16.65 21.23
N LYS A 73 -1.51 -16.24 21.04
CA LYS A 73 -2.51 -17.02 20.32
C LYS A 73 -2.19 -17.07 18.82
N PHE A 74 -1.82 -15.96 18.21
CA PHE A 74 -1.54 -15.90 16.77
C PHE A 74 -0.28 -16.68 16.39
N TYR A 75 0.80 -16.48 17.12
CA TYR A 75 2.02 -17.26 16.87
C TYR A 75 1.76 -18.78 17.03
N ALA A 76 1.00 -19.19 18.03
CA ALA A 76 0.65 -20.59 18.21
C ALA A 76 -0.14 -21.18 17.04
N ILE A 77 -1.05 -20.42 16.41
CA ILE A 77 -1.78 -20.87 15.23
C ILE A 77 -0.85 -20.98 14.02
N ILE A 78 0.00 -19.99 13.77
CA ILE A 78 0.96 -20.00 12.66
C ILE A 78 1.92 -21.18 12.80
N ASP A 79 2.45 -21.40 14.00
CA ASP A 79 3.37 -22.51 14.29
C ASP A 79 2.69 -23.88 14.15
N ALA A 80 1.47 -24.03 14.66
CA ALA A 80 0.70 -25.27 14.52
C ALA A 80 0.40 -25.57 13.04
N HIS A 81 0.07 -24.55 12.24
CA HIS A 81 -0.11 -24.71 10.80
C HIS A 81 1.15 -25.25 10.12
N ALA A 82 2.31 -24.68 10.46
CA ALA A 82 3.60 -25.12 9.92
C ALA A 82 3.98 -26.53 10.40
N GLN A 83 3.78 -26.83 11.68
CA GLN A 83 4.09 -28.17 12.28
C GLN A 83 3.25 -29.27 11.66
N ASN A 84 2.02 -28.97 11.29
CA ASN A 84 1.12 -29.91 10.61
C ASN A 84 1.29 -29.93 9.08
N ASN A 85 2.34 -29.31 8.54
CA ASN A 85 2.59 -29.17 7.12
C ASN A 85 1.43 -28.53 6.34
N GLY A 86 0.68 -27.64 6.98
CA GLY A 86 -0.49 -26.98 6.40
C GLY A 86 -0.17 -26.22 5.11
N HIS A 87 1.04 -25.68 5.01
CA HIS A 87 1.53 -24.99 3.81
C HIS A 87 1.51 -25.88 2.55
N LEU A 88 1.68 -27.20 2.68
CA LEU A 88 1.63 -28.13 1.55
C LEU A 88 0.21 -28.33 0.99
N HIS A 89 -0.81 -27.87 1.69
CA HIS A 89 -2.19 -27.91 1.19
C HIS A 89 -2.51 -26.76 0.23
N ILE A 90 -1.63 -25.75 0.15
CA ILE A 90 -1.76 -24.66 -0.81
C ILE A 90 -1.34 -25.19 -2.18
N THR A 91 -2.32 -25.40 -3.06
CA THR A 91 -2.09 -25.96 -4.40
C THR A 91 -2.26 -24.94 -5.52
N ASP A 92 -2.73 -23.74 -5.19
CA ASP A 92 -2.93 -22.67 -6.15
C ASP A 92 -1.64 -21.84 -6.30
N ALA A 93 -0.90 -22.06 -7.38
CA ALA A 93 0.35 -21.34 -7.69
C ALA A 93 0.11 -19.82 -7.87
N ARG A 94 -1.07 -19.43 -8.34
CA ARG A 94 -1.44 -18.02 -8.52
C ARG A 94 -1.61 -17.33 -7.18
N TYR A 95 -2.26 -17.99 -6.24
CA TYR A 95 -2.35 -17.53 -4.87
C TYR A 95 -0.97 -17.37 -4.23
N LEU A 96 -0.06 -18.35 -4.44
CA LEU A 96 1.31 -18.24 -3.93
C LEU A 96 2.08 -17.06 -4.53
N SER A 97 1.88 -16.78 -5.82
CA SER A 97 2.46 -15.59 -6.46
C SER A 97 1.92 -14.30 -5.84
N ALA A 98 0.61 -14.21 -5.62
CA ALA A 98 -0.01 -13.09 -4.94
C ALA A 98 0.51 -12.91 -3.51
N LEU A 99 0.67 -14.01 -2.78
CA LEU A 99 1.20 -14.01 -1.41
C LEU A 99 2.64 -13.51 -1.35
N LYS A 100 3.50 -13.89 -2.30
CA LYS A 100 4.87 -13.37 -2.39
C LYS A 100 4.88 -11.85 -2.55
N ILE A 101 4.10 -11.33 -3.50
CA ILE A 101 3.99 -9.89 -3.72
C ILE A 101 3.50 -9.20 -2.45
N PHE A 102 2.43 -9.72 -1.86
CA PHE A 102 1.84 -9.17 -0.66
C PHE A 102 2.89 -9.04 0.45
N LEU A 103 3.56 -10.12 0.80
CA LEU A 103 4.56 -10.13 1.86
C LEU A 103 5.78 -9.26 1.55
N GLN A 104 6.25 -9.26 0.30
CA GLN A 104 7.37 -8.42 -0.14
C GLN A 104 7.06 -6.93 -0.12
N ALA A 105 5.81 -6.55 -0.35
CA ALA A 105 5.37 -5.15 -0.39
C ALA A 105 4.90 -4.64 0.98
N ILE A 106 4.11 -5.43 1.71
CA ILE A 106 3.40 -4.99 2.92
C ILE A 106 4.30 -5.01 4.15
N SER A 107 5.09 -6.06 4.40
CA SER A 107 5.94 -6.10 5.59
C SER A 107 6.92 -4.92 5.70
N PRO A 108 7.60 -4.48 4.62
CA PRO A 108 8.35 -3.23 4.64
C PRO A 108 7.48 -1.99 4.81
N GLY A 109 6.24 -2.01 4.31
CA GLY A 109 5.25 -0.95 4.47
C GLY A 109 4.85 -0.75 5.93
N GLU A 110 4.48 -1.83 6.62
CA GLU A 110 4.19 -1.84 8.07
C GLU A 110 5.36 -1.25 8.86
N TYR A 111 6.57 -1.70 8.57
CA TYR A 111 7.77 -1.18 9.23
C TYR A 111 8.00 0.31 8.94
N ALA A 112 7.72 0.79 7.74
CA ALA A 112 7.79 2.20 7.38
C ALA A 112 6.72 3.02 8.11
N ALA A 113 5.49 2.51 8.21
CA ALA A 113 4.42 3.10 9.03
C ALA A 113 4.86 3.20 10.49
N GLY A 114 5.39 2.12 11.06
CA GLY A 114 5.92 2.10 12.42
C GLY A 114 6.98 3.18 12.68
N LYS A 115 7.92 3.38 11.74
CA LYS A 115 8.91 4.47 11.82
C LYS A 115 8.25 5.85 11.78
N GLY A 116 7.25 6.02 10.94
CA GLY A 116 6.51 7.28 10.82
C GLY A 116 5.76 7.62 12.11
N PHE A 117 5.01 6.68 12.68
CA PHE A 117 4.30 6.89 13.94
C PHE A 117 5.25 7.11 15.13
N ALA A 118 6.42 6.46 15.17
CA ALA A 118 7.46 6.77 16.16
C ALA A 118 7.94 8.22 16.04
N ARG A 119 8.12 8.70 14.79
CA ARG A 119 8.44 10.09 14.51
C ARG A 119 7.34 11.03 14.99
N MET A 120 6.04 10.73 14.70
CA MET A 120 4.92 11.53 15.21
C MET A 120 4.88 11.57 16.74
N GLY A 121 5.13 10.44 17.39
CA GLY A 121 5.23 10.37 18.84
C GLY A 121 6.38 11.22 19.43
N ARG A 122 7.35 11.61 18.62
CA ARG A 122 8.43 12.53 18.99
C ARG A 122 8.13 13.98 18.64
N GLU A 123 7.46 14.22 17.54
CA GLU A 123 7.31 15.56 16.94
C GLU A 123 6.05 16.31 17.40
N PHE A 124 4.98 15.60 17.80
CA PHE A 124 3.79 16.22 18.35
C PHE A 124 4.03 16.74 19.78
N PRO A 125 3.62 17.95 20.11
CA PRO A 125 3.78 18.51 21.46
C PRO A 125 2.80 17.94 22.49
N GLY A 126 1.66 17.41 22.07
CA GLY A 126 0.61 16.92 22.97
C GLY A 126 0.93 15.54 23.51
N VAL A 127 0.94 15.35 24.85
CA VAL A 127 1.26 14.07 25.48
C VAL A 127 0.28 12.97 25.05
N GLY A 128 -1.00 13.28 24.92
CA GLY A 128 -2.02 12.34 24.46
C GLY A 128 -1.72 11.81 23.07
N THR A 129 -1.41 12.70 22.13
CA THR A 129 -1.05 12.32 20.74
C THR A 129 0.27 11.57 20.67
N GLN A 130 1.27 11.97 21.47
CA GLN A 130 2.55 11.26 21.56
C GLN A 130 2.37 9.79 21.98
N VAL A 131 1.61 9.56 23.04
CA VAL A 131 1.36 8.20 23.56
C VAL A 131 0.60 7.35 22.54
N ALA A 132 -0.43 7.89 21.93
CA ALA A 132 -1.22 7.16 20.93
C ALA A 132 -0.38 6.77 19.70
N CYS A 133 0.42 7.70 19.16
CA CYS A 133 1.30 7.45 18.03
C CYS A 133 2.41 6.42 18.36
N GLN A 134 2.97 6.46 19.56
CA GLN A 134 3.96 5.47 19.97
C GLN A 134 3.37 4.06 20.08
N MET A 135 2.13 3.93 20.59
CA MET A 135 1.46 2.63 20.63
C MET A 135 1.16 2.10 19.24
N GLN A 136 0.71 2.95 18.33
CA GLN A 136 0.54 2.56 16.93
C GLN A 136 1.87 2.16 16.29
N SER A 137 2.94 2.91 16.51
CA SER A 137 4.27 2.52 16.03
C SER A 137 4.68 1.10 16.45
N ILE A 138 4.38 0.72 17.69
CA ILE A 138 4.67 -0.64 18.19
C ILE A 138 3.80 -1.67 17.47
N ASP A 139 2.53 -1.37 17.22
CA ASP A 139 1.66 -2.30 16.49
C ASP A 139 2.15 -2.55 15.06
N GLU A 140 2.53 -1.52 14.32
CA GLU A 140 3.04 -1.66 12.96
C GLU A 140 4.31 -2.54 12.92
N ILE A 141 5.21 -2.35 13.88
CA ILE A 141 6.40 -3.19 14.02
C ILE A 141 6.01 -4.64 14.35
N ARG A 142 4.98 -4.85 15.17
CA ARG A 142 4.47 -6.18 15.51
C ARG A 142 3.81 -6.85 14.29
N HIS A 143 3.06 -6.10 13.47
CA HIS A 143 2.49 -6.60 12.21
C HIS A 143 3.59 -7.08 11.27
N ALA A 144 4.60 -6.25 11.01
CA ALA A 144 5.75 -6.63 10.20
C ALA A 144 6.44 -7.89 10.75
N GLN A 145 6.64 -7.97 12.05
CA GLN A 145 7.30 -9.11 12.68
C GLN A 145 6.49 -10.40 12.59
N THR A 146 5.17 -10.33 12.77
CA THR A 146 4.28 -11.49 12.61
C THR A 146 4.27 -11.98 11.18
N GLN A 147 4.28 -11.08 10.20
CA GLN A 147 4.39 -11.40 8.79
C GLN A 147 5.74 -12.07 8.46
N ILE A 148 6.85 -11.56 9.01
CA ILE A 148 8.19 -12.16 8.85
C ILE A 148 8.24 -13.56 9.49
N HIS A 149 7.60 -13.74 10.65
CA HIS A 149 7.51 -15.06 11.29
C HIS A 149 6.75 -16.06 10.39
N ALA A 150 5.60 -15.68 9.87
CA ALA A 150 4.85 -16.50 8.90
C ALA A 150 5.70 -16.79 7.66
N LEU A 151 6.34 -15.78 7.09
CA LEU A 151 7.20 -15.87 5.92
C LEU A 151 8.37 -16.86 6.13
N SER A 152 8.97 -16.91 7.31
CA SER A 152 10.03 -17.87 7.62
C SER A 152 9.55 -19.32 7.49
N ASN A 153 8.27 -19.56 7.76
CA ASN A 153 7.64 -20.87 7.57
C ASN A 153 7.36 -21.14 6.08
N TYR A 154 6.83 -20.17 5.32
CA TYR A 154 6.65 -20.36 3.86
C TYR A 154 7.96 -20.70 3.16
N ASN A 155 9.06 -20.07 3.58
CA ASN A 155 10.37 -20.30 2.97
C ASN A 155 10.92 -21.74 3.19
N LYS A 156 10.34 -22.52 4.10
CA LYS A 156 10.65 -23.95 4.26
C LYS A 156 10.02 -24.81 3.17
N PHE A 157 8.93 -24.36 2.57
CA PHE A 157 8.12 -25.13 1.63
C PHE A 157 8.22 -24.61 0.19
N TYR A 158 8.49 -23.32 0.02
CA TYR A 158 8.46 -22.62 -1.27
C TYR A 158 9.66 -21.69 -1.42
N ASN A 159 10.15 -21.52 -2.64
CA ASN A 159 11.25 -20.61 -2.92
C ASN A 159 10.78 -19.15 -3.03
N GLY A 160 11.69 -18.23 -2.79
CA GLY A 160 11.48 -16.82 -3.09
C GLY A 160 10.75 -15.97 -2.02
N PHE A 161 10.61 -16.49 -0.80
CA PHE A 161 9.98 -15.77 0.30
C PHE A 161 10.95 -15.00 1.23
N HIS A 162 12.16 -14.65 0.75
CA HIS A 162 13.20 -14.06 1.62
C HIS A 162 13.84 -12.77 1.06
N ALA A 163 13.46 -12.32 -0.11
CA ALA A 163 14.18 -11.27 -0.84
C ALA A 163 13.56 -9.86 -0.67
N PHE A 164 13.23 -9.44 0.56
CA PHE A 164 12.53 -8.17 0.81
C PHE A 164 13.26 -6.92 0.34
N ALA A 165 14.51 -6.74 0.78
CA ALA A 165 15.24 -5.50 0.50
C ALA A 165 15.43 -5.31 -1.00
N ASP A 166 15.87 -6.36 -1.64
CA ASP A 166 16.11 -6.34 -3.08
C ASP A 166 14.82 -6.19 -3.88
N ALA A 167 13.74 -6.90 -3.51
CA ALA A 167 12.45 -6.75 -4.17
C ALA A 167 11.95 -5.30 -4.11
N ARG A 168 12.03 -4.68 -2.94
CA ARG A 168 11.67 -3.28 -2.75
C ARG A 168 12.44 -2.33 -3.67
N ASP A 169 13.70 -2.63 -3.96
CA ASP A 169 14.58 -1.77 -4.72
C ASP A 169 14.54 -2.02 -6.24
N ARG A 170 14.12 -3.21 -6.66
CA ARG A 170 14.24 -3.64 -8.07
C ARG A 170 12.92 -4.04 -8.73
N MET A 171 11.93 -4.52 -7.95
CA MET A 171 10.64 -4.93 -8.50
C MET A 171 9.70 -3.74 -8.60
N TRP A 172 9.25 -3.42 -9.80
CA TRP A 172 8.41 -2.24 -10.01
C TRP A 172 7.12 -2.25 -9.17
N TYR A 173 6.50 -3.40 -8.97
CA TYR A 173 5.31 -3.51 -8.12
C TYR A 173 5.61 -3.31 -6.62
N CYS A 174 6.85 -3.53 -6.18
CA CYS A 174 7.30 -3.20 -4.83
C CYS A 174 7.78 -1.74 -4.72
N THR A 175 8.23 -1.13 -5.81
CA THR A 175 8.64 0.29 -5.80
C THR A 175 7.46 1.23 -5.64
N LEU A 176 6.26 0.81 -6.02
CA LEU A 176 5.02 1.56 -5.79
C LEU A 176 4.75 1.83 -4.29
N PRO A 177 4.60 0.80 -3.45
CA PRO A 177 4.44 1.02 -2.01
C PRO A 177 5.66 1.71 -1.40
N ARG A 178 6.86 1.40 -1.84
CA ARG A 178 8.06 2.11 -1.41
C ARG A 178 7.97 3.61 -1.69
N SER A 179 7.65 4.01 -2.92
CA SER A 179 7.47 5.41 -3.28
C SER A 179 6.41 6.11 -2.43
N PHE A 180 5.32 5.43 -2.13
CA PHE A 180 4.26 5.96 -1.28
C PHE A 180 4.75 6.21 0.15
N PHE A 181 5.41 5.23 0.76
CA PHE A 181 5.91 5.37 2.13
C PHE A 181 7.12 6.31 2.23
N ASP A 182 8.01 6.35 1.25
CA ASP A 182 9.11 7.32 1.21
C ASP A 182 8.60 8.76 1.13
N ASP A 183 7.58 9.00 0.32
CA ASP A 183 6.89 10.27 0.20
C ASP A 183 6.22 10.65 1.54
N ALA A 184 5.47 9.75 2.14
CA ALA A 184 4.81 9.98 3.43
C ALA A 184 5.82 10.24 4.56
N LEU A 185 6.89 9.45 4.65
CA LEU A 185 7.95 9.65 5.65
C LEU A 185 8.73 10.96 5.46
N SER A 186 8.74 11.50 4.24
CA SER A 186 9.37 12.79 3.94
C SER A 186 8.46 13.99 4.22
N SER A 187 7.19 13.75 4.51
CA SER A 187 6.21 14.79 4.83
C SER A 187 6.34 15.26 6.28
N GLY A 188 5.70 16.37 6.63
CA GLY A 188 5.59 16.81 8.01
C GLY A 188 4.68 15.90 8.85
N PRO A 189 4.62 16.11 10.18
CA PRO A 189 3.88 15.24 11.08
C PRO A 189 2.37 15.20 10.83
N PHE A 190 1.74 16.32 10.53
CA PHE A 190 0.31 16.35 10.25
C PHE A 190 -0.03 15.74 8.89
N GLU A 191 0.75 16.05 7.88
CA GLU A 191 0.57 15.45 6.55
C GLU A 191 0.77 13.93 6.60
N PHE A 192 1.77 13.43 7.33
CA PHE A 192 1.97 11.98 7.53
C PHE A 192 0.74 11.33 8.18
N MET A 193 0.17 11.95 9.20
CA MET A 193 -1.03 11.43 9.86
C MET A 193 -2.21 11.31 8.88
N ILE A 194 -2.36 12.26 7.95
CA ILE A 194 -3.39 12.19 6.92
C ILE A 194 -3.04 11.15 5.85
N ALA A 195 -1.78 11.05 5.47
CA ALA A 195 -1.32 10.11 4.46
C ALA A 195 -1.55 8.66 4.88
N ILE A 196 -1.04 8.29 6.04
CA ILE A 196 -1.08 6.92 6.55
C ILE A 196 -2.33 6.70 7.41
N GLY A 197 -2.45 7.38 8.54
CA GLY A 197 -3.50 7.11 9.53
C GLY A 197 -4.92 7.34 9.03
N PHE A 198 -5.12 8.19 8.03
CA PHE A 198 -6.44 8.44 7.47
C PHE A 198 -6.61 7.90 6.05
N SER A 199 -5.86 8.41 5.07
CA SER A 199 -6.12 8.07 3.66
C SER A 199 -5.78 6.61 3.36
N PHE A 200 -4.69 6.09 3.89
CA PHE A 200 -4.31 4.70 3.67
C PHE A 200 -5.08 3.78 4.62
N GLU A 201 -4.93 3.93 5.91
CA GLU A 201 -5.53 2.98 6.87
C GLU A 201 -7.05 3.05 6.91
N TYR A 202 -7.65 4.24 7.06
CA TYR A 202 -9.11 4.33 7.19
C TYR A 202 -9.85 4.10 5.87
N VAL A 203 -9.40 4.73 4.78
CA VAL A 203 -10.15 4.69 3.51
C VAL A 203 -9.82 3.44 2.70
N LEU A 204 -8.56 2.99 2.70
CA LEU A 204 -8.04 2.04 1.71
C LEU A 204 -7.62 0.67 2.28
N THR A 205 -7.25 0.55 3.56
CA THR A 205 -6.69 -0.71 4.11
C THR A 205 -7.65 -1.90 4.01
N ASN A 206 -8.95 -1.70 4.18
CA ASN A 206 -9.93 -2.78 4.04
C ASN A 206 -9.98 -3.37 2.62
N LEU A 207 -9.63 -2.58 1.60
CA LEU A 207 -9.49 -3.06 0.22
C LEU A 207 -8.31 -4.03 0.05
N LEU A 208 -7.32 -3.93 0.94
CA LEU A 208 -6.13 -4.77 0.92
C LEU A 208 -6.32 -6.07 1.71
N PHE A 209 -6.58 -5.95 3.01
CA PHE A 209 -6.53 -7.09 3.92
C PHE A 209 -7.71 -8.06 3.77
N VAL A 210 -8.93 -7.56 3.69
CA VAL A 210 -10.13 -8.42 3.75
C VAL A 210 -10.22 -9.39 2.56
N PRO A 211 -10.06 -8.94 1.30
CA PRO A 211 -10.07 -9.87 0.18
C PRO A 211 -8.91 -10.85 0.22
N PHE A 212 -7.73 -10.40 0.66
CA PHE A 212 -6.56 -11.25 0.72
C PHE A 212 -6.69 -12.36 1.76
N MET A 213 -7.18 -12.04 2.97
CA MET A 213 -7.49 -13.05 3.99
C MET A 213 -8.58 -14.02 3.54
N SER A 214 -9.57 -13.56 2.79
CA SER A 214 -10.60 -14.41 2.21
C SER A 214 -10.02 -15.40 1.20
N GLY A 215 -9.10 -14.96 0.35
CA GLY A 215 -8.37 -15.81 -0.59
C GLY A 215 -7.49 -16.83 0.14
N ALA A 216 -6.84 -16.42 1.22
CA ALA A 216 -6.03 -17.30 2.06
C ALA A 216 -6.89 -18.38 2.73
N ALA A 217 -8.02 -18.00 3.32
CA ALA A 217 -8.96 -18.94 3.92
C ALA A 217 -9.48 -19.98 2.92
N TYR A 218 -9.77 -19.55 1.70
CA TYR A 218 -10.19 -20.46 0.61
C TYR A 218 -9.12 -21.50 0.28
N ASN A 219 -7.84 -21.14 0.37
CA ASN A 219 -6.72 -22.04 0.15
C ASN A 219 -6.31 -22.87 1.38
N GLY A 220 -7.00 -22.71 2.50
CA GLY A 220 -6.63 -23.36 3.76
C GLY A 220 -5.35 -22.80 4.40
N ASP A 221 -4.90 -21.64 3.97
CA ASP A 221 -3.70 -20.94 4.46
C ASP A 221 -3.99 -20.19 5.76
N MET A 222 -4.00 -20.92 6.86
CA MET A 222 -4.29 -20.36 8.17
C MET A 222 -3.19 -19.44 8.70
N ALA A 223 -1.97 -19.54 8.19
CA ALA A 223 -0.89 -18.62 8.56
C ALA A 223 -1.19 -17.21 8.05
N THR A 224 -1.54 -17.07 6.76
CA THR A 224 -1.93 -15.77 6.18
C THR A 224 -3.21 -15.22 6.81
N VAL A 225 -4.24 -16.04 7.02
CA VAL A 225 -5.46 -15.61 7.72
C VAL A 225 -5.10 -15.05 9.10
N THR A 226 -4.20 -15.71 9.82
CA THR A 226 -3.85 -15.34 11.19
C THR A 226 -3.04 -14.04 11.25
N PHE A 227 -2.01 -13.88 10.43
CA PHE A 227 -1.25 -12.63 10.47
C PHE A 227 -2.06 -11.44 9.92
N GLY A 228 -2.88 -11.68 8.88
CA GLY A 228 -3.78 -10.65 8.38
C GLY A 228 -4.80 -10.21 9.44
N PHE A 229 -5.36 -11.16 10.18
CA PHE A 229 -6.28 -10.85 11.28
C PHE A 229 -5.56 -10.17 12.46
N SER A 230 -4.28 -10.46 12.69
CA SER A 230 -3.47 -9.76 13.69
C SER A 230 -3.39 -8.26 13.39
N ALA A 231 -3.06 -7.90 12.15
CA ALA A 231 -3.07 -6.52 11.70
C ALA A 231 -4.48 -5.92 11.77
N GLN A 232 -5.45 -6.52 11.09
CA GLN A 232 -6.83 -6.02 11.01
C GLN A 232 -7.47 -5.78 12.39
N SER A 233 -7.09 -6.53 13.42
CA SER A 233 -7.64 -6.36 14.77
C SER A 233 -7.14 -5.09 15.48
N ASP A 234 -6.04 -4.50 15.04
CA ASP A 234 -5.52 -3.23 15.56
C ASP A 234 -6.00 -2.02 14.72
N GLU A 235 -6.39 -2.25 13.45
CA GLU A 235 -6.79 -1.21 12.50
C GLU A 235 -7.94 -0.34 13.00
N ALA A 236 -8.90 -0.88 13.74
CA ALA A 236 -9.99 -0.10 14.31
C ALA A 236 -9.48 1.06 15.19
N ARG A 237 -8.36 0.85 15.88
CA ARG A 237 -7.70 1.87 16.69
C ARG A 237 -6.91 2.85 15.83
N HIS A 238 -6.16 2.35 14.87
CA HIS A 238 -5.37 3.15 13.93
C HIS A 238 -6.27 4.09 13.12
N MET A 239 -7.31 3.54 12.52
CA MET A 239 -8.32 4.30 11.76
C MET A 239 -8.96 5.40 12.62
N THR A 240 -9.31 5.06 13.88
CA THR A 240 -9.91 6.02 14.80
C THR A 240 -8.91 7.12 15.16
N LEU A 241 -7.65 6.80 15.39
CA LEU A 241 -6.60 7.79 15.65
C LEU A 241 -6.48 8.79 14.49
N GLY A 242 -6.37 8.31 13.25
CA GLY A 242 -6.29 9.17 12.06
C GLY A 242 -7.50 10.07 11.89
N LEU A 243 -8.71 9.52 12.05
CA LEU A 243 -9.96 10.28 11.97
C LEU A 243 -10.06 11.36 13.05
N GLU A 244 -9.78 11.01 14.29
CA GLU A 244 -9.87 11.95 15.42
C GLU A 244 -8.79 13.03 15.35
N CYS A 245 -7.61 12.74 14.78
CA CYS A 245 -6.61 13.76 14.50
C CYS A 245 -7.09 14.77 13.46
N ILE A 246 -7.80 14.34 12.40
CA ILE A 246 -8.40 15.26 11.42
C ILE A 246 -9.44 16.16 12.08
N LYS A 247 -10.38 15.57 12.83
CA LYS A 247 -11.40 16.32 13.54
C LYS A 247 -10.78 17.35 14.48
N PHE A 248 -9.77 16.92 15.23
CA PHE A 248 -9.03 17.79 16.15
C PHE A 248 -8.40 18.98 15.43
N MET A 249 -7.69 18.77 14.32
CA MET A 249 -7.11 19.87 13.53
C MET A 249 -8.17 20.86 13.07
N LEU A 250 -9.31 20.37 12.58
CA LEU A 250 -10.39 21.22 12.05
C LEU A 250 -11.17 21.98 13.16
N GLU A 251 -11.26 21.40 14.35
CA GLU A 251 -11.86 22.04 15.53
C GLU A 251 -10.96 23.11 16.15
N GLN A 252 -9.64 23.02 15.95
CA GLN A 252 -8.71 23.99 16.48
C GLN A 252 -8.73 25.32 15.71
N ASP A 253 -8.75 25.27 14.38
CA ASP A 253 -8.76 26.47 13.55
C ASP A 253 -9.38 26.17 12.17
N PRO A 254 -10.41 26.93 11.74
CA PRO A 254 -10.99 26.77 10.41
C PRO A 254 -10.00 26.99 9.26
N ALA A 255 -8.92 27.73 9.46
CA ALA A 255 -7.87 27.92 8.46
C ALA A 255 -7.11 26.64 8.12
N ASN A 256 -7.23 25.60 8.94
CA ASN A 256 -6.63 24.29 8.67
C ASN A 256 -7.35 23.53 7.54
N LEU A 257 -8.63 23.84 7.28
CA LEU A 257 -9.46 23.08 6.32
C LEU A 257 -8.85 22.97 4.91
N PRO A 258 -8.41 24.04 4.24
CA PRO A 258 -7.87 23.92 2.88
C PRO A 258 -6.57 23.09 2.84
N ILE A 259 -5.76 23.12 3.89
CA ILE A 259 -4.53 22.34 3.99
C ILE A 259 -4.87 20.86 4.14
N VAL A 260 -5.72 20.53 5.10
CA VAL A 260 -6.19 19.16 5.35
C VAL A 260 -6.85 18.55 4.12
N GLN A 261 -7.74 19.32 3.45
CA GLN A 261 -8.38 18.88 2.22
C GLN A 261 -7.37 18.61 1.09
N GLY A 262 -6.39 19.49 0.93
CA GLY A 262 -5.34 19.31 -0.08
C GLY A 262 -4.53 18.02 0.15
N TRP A 263 -4.23 17.69 1.39
CA TRP A 263 -3.56 16.45 1.75
C TRP A 263 -4.46 15.22 1.55
N ILE A 264 -5.74 15.30 1.88
CA ILE A 264 -6.71 14.24 1.60
C ILE A 264 -6.78 13.97 0.09
N ASP A 265 -6.87 15.01 -0.73
CA ASP A 265 -6.90 14.90 -2.19
C ASP A 265 -5.64 14.20 -2.74
N LYS A 266 -4.46 14.60 -2.27
CA LYS A 266 -3.16 14.03 -2.66
C LYS A 266 -3.04 12.57 -2.25
N TRP A 267 -3.23 12.27 -0.98
CA TRP A 267 -2.92 10.97 -0.40
C TRP A 267 -3.94 9.90 -0.74
N PHE A 268 -5.20 10.28 -0.94
CA PHE A 268 -6.19 9.37 -1.52
C PHE A 268 -5.75 8.87 -2.89
N TRP A 269 -5.34 9.78 -3.79
CA TRP A 269 -4.91 9.39 -5.13
C TRP A 269 -3.63 8.56 -5.11
N ARG A 270 -2.65 8.94 -4.32
CA ARG A 270 -1.41 8.17 -4.13
C ARG A 270 -1.70 6.74 -3.66
N GLY A 271 -2.53 6.59 -2.64
CA GLY A 271 -2.93 5.29 -2.11
C GLY A 271 -3.78 4.48 -3.08
N PHE A 272 -4.72 5.11 -3.77
CA PHE A 272 -5.53 4.45 -4.80
C PHE A 272 -4.66 3.86 -5.92
N ARG A 273 -3.65 4.59 -6.39
CA ARG A 273 -2.72 4.07 -7.41
C ARG A 273 -1.91 2.89 -6.89
N LEU A 274 -1.44 2.93 -5.67
CA LEU A 274 -0.79 1.80 -5.01
C LEU A 274 -1.68 0.54 -5.01
N LEU A 275 -2.96 0.69 -4.71
CA LEU A 275 -3.91 -0.42 -4.64
C LEU A 275 -4.26 -1.04 -5.99
N GLY A 276 -3.83 -0.48 -7.11
CA GLY A 276 -3.99 -1.09 -8.42
C GLY A 276 -3.35 -2.49 -8.51
N VAL A 277 -2.24 -2.70 -7.79
CA VAL A 277 -1.62 -4.04 -7.69
C VAL A 277 -2.54 -5.01 -6.95
N VAL A 278 -3.21 -4.54 -5.90
CA VAL A 278 -4.19 -5.34 -5.14
C VAL A 278 -5.36 -5.74 -6.01
N GLY A 279 -5.90 -4.80 -6.80
CA GLY A 279 -6.96 -5.08 -7.76
C GLY A 279 -6.57 -6.16 -8.76
N THR A 280 -5.32 -6.13 -9.25
CA THR A 280 -4.79 -7.17 -10.13
C THR A 280 -4.71 -8.54 -9.43
N MET A 281 -4.25 -8.56 -8.18
CA MET A 281 -4.24 -9.81 -7.40
C MET A 281 -5.64 -10.38 -7.23
N MET A 282 -6.63 -9.54 -6.91
CA MET A 282 -8.02 -9.97 -6.71
C MET A 282 -8.65 -10.58 -7.96
N ASP A 283 -8.50 -9.90 -9.09
CA ASP A 283 -9.19 -10.31 -10.32
C ASP A 283 -8.51 -11.47 -11.03
N TYR A 284 -7.21 -11.64 -10.87
CA TYR A 284 -6.42 -12.61 -11.64
C TYR A 284 -5.72 -13.67 -10.80
N MET A 285 -5.31 -13.37 -9.56
CA MET A 285 -4.44 -14.24 -8.77
C MET A 285 -5.13 -14.87 -7.59
N LEU A 286 -5.97 -14.14 -6.87
CA LEU A 286 -6.74 -14.72 -5.79
C LEU A 286 -7.82 -15.66 -6.34
N PRO A 287 -8.26 -16.64 -5.55
CA PRO A 287 -9.35 -17.50 -5.98
C PRO A 287 -10.56 -16.67 -6.40
N LYS A 288 -10.91 -16.77 -7.65
CA LYS A 288 -12.00 -15.99 -8.30
C LYS A 288 -13.37 -16.13 -7.66
N ARG A 289 -13.47 -16.95 -6.64
CA ARG A 289 -14.71 -17.21 -5.92
C ARG A 289 -14.92 -16.25 -4.76
N VAL A 290 -13.90 -15.49 -4.42
CA VAL A 290 -13.97 -14.51 -3.33
C VAL A 290 -14.82 -13.31 -3.76
N MET A 291 -14.23 -12.35 -4.38
CA MET A 291 -14.89 -11.17 -4.95
C MET A 291 -13.99 -10.53 -6.01
N SER A 292 -14.56 -9.73 -6.89
CA SER A 292 -13.82 -8.91 -7.83
C SER A 292 -13.34 -7.61 -7.16
N TRP A 293 -12.39 -6.95 -7.80
CA TRP A 293 -11.94 -5.63 -7.40
C TRP A 293 -13.08 -4.60 -7.36
N ARG A 294 -13.98 -4.62 -8.36
CA ARG A 294 -15.19 -3.78 -8.40
C ARG A 294 -16.11 -4.04 -7.19
N GLU A 295 -16.33 -5.28 -6.83
CA GLU A 295 -17.18 -5.61 -5.67
C GLU A 295 -16.56 -5.14 -4.36
N ALA A 296 -15.23 -5.32 -4.19
CA ALA A 296 -14.52 -4.82 -3.04
C ALA A 296 -14.57 -3.28 -2.96
N TRP A 297 -14.37 -2.61 -4.09
CA TRP A 297 -14.49 -1.16 -4.14
C TRP A 297 -15.87 -0.66 -3.76
N ASN A 298 -16.94 -1.30 -4.24
CA ASN A 298 -18.30 -0.90 -3.88
C ASN A 298 -18.54 -0.98 -2.36
N ILE A 299 -18.02 -2.01 -1.71
CA ILE A 299 -18.20 -2.20 -0.26
C ILE A 299 -17.28 -1.25 0.53
N TYR A 300 -15.99 -1.32 0.29
CA TYR A 300 -15.00 -0.64 1.14
C TYR A 300 -14.69 0.78 0.68
N GLY A 301 -14.70 1.06 -0.61
CA GLY A 301 -14.54 2.41 -1.16
C GLY A 301 -15.84 3.21 -1.05
N VAL A 302 -16.86 2.77 -1.79
CA VAL A 302 -18.09 3.58 -1.97
C VAL A 302 -18.95 3.60 -0.70
N GLU A 303 -19.26 2.45 -0.10
CA GLU A 303 -20.15 2.42 1.07
C GLU A 303 -19.44 2.96 2.32
N ASN A 304 -18.29 2.40 2.67
CA ASN A 304 -17.60 2.79 3.90
C ASN A 304 -16.89 4.14 3.76
N GLY A 305 -16.07 4.33 2.70
CA GLY A 305 -15.38 5.60 2.46
C GLY A 305 -16.36 6.74 2.20
N GLY A 306 -17.41 6.48 1.42
CA GLY A 306 -18.48 7.46 1.19
C GLY A 306 -19.24 7.84 2.47
N ALA A 307 -19.49 6.89 3.38
CA ALA A 307 -20.09 7.19 4.67
C ALA A 307 -19.20 8.08 5.53
N LEU A 308 -17.89 7.80 5.52
CA LEU A 308 -16.89 8.60 6.22
C LEU A 308 -16.86 10.05 5.72
N PHE A 309 -16.83 10.29 4.41
CA PHE A 309 -16.83 11.65 3.87
C PHE A 309 -18.15 12.37 4.12
N ARG A 310 -19.28 11.68 4.18
CA ARG A 310 -20.55 12.28 4.64
C ARG A 310 -20.50 12.73 6.10
N ASP A 311 -19.85 11.96 6.98
CA ASP A 311 -19.65 12.37 8.38
C ASP A 311 -18.71 13.57 8.49
N LEU A 312 -17.64 13.59 7.74
CA LEU A 312 -16.68 14.69 7.71
C LEU A 312 -17.20 15.97 7.02
N ALA A 313 -18.28 15.89 6.26
CA ALA A 313 -18.89 17.06 5.60
C ALA A 313 -19.29 18.17 6.60
N ARG A 314 -19.63 17.82 7.84
CA ARG A 314 -19.90 18.80 8.91
C ARG A 314 -18.71 19.68 9.29
N TYR A 315 -17.49 19.20 9.00
CA TYR A 315 -16.25 19.94 9.17
C TYR A 315 -15.82 20.69 7.89
N GLY A 316 -16.60 20.62 6.81
CA GLY A 316 -16.30 21.22 5.53
C GLY A 316 -15.45 20.34 4.60
N ILE A 317 -15.10 19.11 5.02
CA ILE A 317 -14.38 18.16 4.17
C ILE A 317 -15.32 17.64 3.08
N ARG A 318 -14.85 17.63 1.86
CA ARG A 318 -15.49 17.01 0.70
C ARG A 318 -14.82 15.68 0.31
N PRO A 319 -15.46 14.83 -0.49
CA PRO A 319 -14.78 13.69 -1.11
C PRO A 319 -13.49 14.13 -1.82
N PRO A 320 -12.46 13.26 -1.85
CA PRO A 320 -11.19 13.58 -2.50
C PRO A 320 -11.39 13.96 -3.97
N LYS A 321 -10.58 14.89 -4.48
CA LYS A 321 -10.65 15.36 -5.87
C LYS A 321 -10.58 14.23 -6.90
N GLY A 322 -9.79 13.18 -6.62
CA GLY A 322 -9.65 12.02 -7.50
C GLY A 322 -10.73 10.93 -7.34
N TRP A 323 -11.79 11.17 -6.54
CA TRP A 323 -12.81 10.14 -6.25
C TRP A 323 -13.54 9.64 -7.50
N ASP A 324 -14.02 10.57 -8.33
CA ASP A 324 -14.75 10.22 -9.56
C ASP A 324 -13.84 9.55 -10.60
N ASP A 325 -12.57 9.92 -10.64
CA ASP A 325 -11.57 9.29 -11.52
C ASP A 325 -11.20 7.89 -11.03
N ALA A 326 -11.15 7.69 -9.71
CA ALA A 326 -11.00 6.37 -9.12
C ALA A 326 -12.20 5.48 -9.48
N GLU A 327 -13.42 5.99 -9.34
CA GLU A 327 -14.65 5.28 -9.67
C GLU A 327 -14.69 4.84 -11.14
N LYS A 328 -14.30 5.71 -12.07
CA LYS A 328 -14.18 5.35 -13.50
C LYS A 328 -13.06 4.34 -13.76
N GLY A 329 -11.94 4.48 -13.05
CA GLY A 329 -10.75 3.64 -13.23
C GLY A 329 -10.89 2.21 -12.72
N ILE A 330 -11.82 1.95 -11.80
CA ILE A 330 -11.98 0.65 -11.14
C ILE A 330 -12.22 -0.50 -12.13
N ASP A 331 -13.05 -0.31 -13.13
CA ASP A 331 -13.39 -1.34 -14.12
C ASP A 331 -12.28 -1.60 -15.15
N HIS A 332 -11.20 -0.86 -15.07
CA HIS A 332 -10.11 -0.91 -16.04
C HIS A 332 -8.76 -1.25 -15.42
N MET A 333 -8.50 -0.77 -14.21
CA MET A 333 -7.15 -0.76 -13.62
C MET A 333 -6.56 -2.17 -13.48
N SER A 334 -7.29 -3.13 -12.93
CA SER A 334 -6.80 -4.50 -12.75
C SER A 334 -6.44 -5.18 -14.07
N HIS A 335 -7.27 -4.95 -15.09
CA HIS A 335 -7.07 -5.50 -16.44
C HIS A 335 -5.88 -4.87 -17.14
N GLN A 336 -5.71 -3.55 -17.00
CA GLN A 336 -4.57 -2.83 -17.58
C GLN A 336 -3.26 -3.25 -16.92
N PHE A 337 -3.24 -3.40 -15.59
CA PHE A 337 -2.07 -3.90 -14.87
C PHE A 337 -1.69 -5.31 -15.31
N MET A 338 -2.65 -6.23 -15.38
CA MET A 338 -2.35 -7.61 -15.76
C MET A 338 -1.88 -7.71 -17.22
N LEU A 339 -2.49 -6.96 -18.13
CA LEU A 339 -2.02 -6.87 -19.51
C LEU A 339 -0.61 -6.31 -19.60
N ALA A 340 -0.31 -5.25 -18.85
CA ALA A 340 1.02 -4.65 -18.83
C ALA A 340 2.06 -5.64 -18.27
N LEU A 341 1.73 -6.34 -17.19
CA LEU A 341 2.56 -7.41 -16.62
C LEU A 341 2.89 -8.46 -17.67
N TYR A 342 1.88 -8.95 -18.35
CA TYR A 342 2.07 -10.00 -19.35
C TYR A 342 2.87 -9.51 -20.56
N GLN A 343 2.57 -8.32 -21.10
CA GLN A 343 3.22 -7.78 -22.27
C GLN A 343 4.68 -7.39 -22.05
N TYR A 344 4.94 -6.73 -20.93
CA TYR A 344 6.29 -6.26 -20.64
C TYR A 344 7.14 -7.31 -19.95
N ASN A 345 6.53 -8.24 -19.25
CA ASN A 345 7.18 -9.37 -18.59
C ASN A 345 8.52 -8.98 -17.98
N PHE A 346 8.49 -8.08 -17.02
CA PHE A 346 9.68 -7.44 -16.43
C PHE A 346 10.58 -8.40 -15.64
N GLY A 347 10.67 -9.67 -16.04
CA GLY A 347 11.48 -10.67 -15.36
C GLY A 347 11.13 -10.83 -13.90
N THR A 348 9.86 -10.73 -13.60
CA THR A 348 9.39 -10.61 -12.24
C THR A 348 9.27 -11.96 -11.58
N ALA A 349 9.46 -11.99 -10.28
CA ALA A 349 9.02 -13.09 -9.44
C ALA A 349 7.50 -13.33 -9.48
N PHE A 350 6.82 -12.66 -10.35
CA PHE A 350 5.41 -12.48 -10.44
C PHE A 350 4.93 -12.94 -11.80
N HIS A 351 4.25 -14.04 -11.81
CA HIS A 351 3.74 -14.62 -13.04
C HIS A 351 2.48 -13.94 -13.50
N SER A 352 2.54 -13.47 -14.70
CA SER A 352 1.38 -13.15 -15.49
C SER A 352 1.11 -14.27 -16.49
N TRP A 353 -0.14 -14.47 -16.81
CA TRP A 353 -0.59 -15.52 -17.74
C TRP A 353 -1.78 -15.02 -18.54
N ILE A 354 -2.03 -15.66 -19.67
CA ILE A 354 -3.28 -15.47 -20.41
C ILE A 354 -4.40 -16.16 -19.64
N PRO A 355 -5.46 -15.44 -19.25
CA PRO A 355 -6.59 -16.06 -18.57
C PRO A 355 -7.18 -17.23 -19.34
N SER A 356 -7.55 -18.29 -18.64
CA SER A 356 -8.31 -19.40 -19.22
C SER A 356 -9.71 -18.94 -19.62
N GLU A 357 -10.41 -19.72 -20.45
CA GLU A 357 -11.77 -19.38 -20.85
C GLU A 357 -12.72 -19.24 -19.65
N ASP A 358 -12.59 -20.10 -18.66
CA ASP A 358 -13.38 -20.01 -17.41
C ASP A 358 -13.11 -18.70 -16.65
N GLU A 359 -11.86 -18.26 -16.62
CA GLU A 359 -11.49 -16.99 -16.02
C GLU A 359 -12.03 -15.83 -16.82
N MET A 360 -11.96 -15.87 -18.15
CA MET A 360 -12.54 -14.83 -19.01
C MET A 360 -14.06 -14.76 -18.85
N VAL A 361 -14.74 -15.89 -18.73
CA VAL A 361 -16.19 -15.92 -18.44
C VAL A 361 -16.51 -15.30 -17.08
N TRP A 362 -15.68 -15.57 -16.07
CA TRP A 362 -15.86 -14.95 -14.76
C TRP A 362 -15.64 -13.43 -14.81
N LEU A 363 -14.57 -12.97 -15.50
CA LEU A 363 -14.28 -11.55 -15.67
C LEU A 363 -15.38 -10.83 -16.44
N SER A 364 -15.93 -11.45 -17.50
CA SER A 364 -17.07 -10.89 -18.23
C SER A 364 -18.32 -10.70 -17.36
N LYS A 365 -18.58 -11.62 -16.45
CA LYS A 365 -19.69 -11.50 -15.50
C LYS A 365 -19.49 -10.40 -14.47
N LYS A 366 -18.23 -10.19 -14.05
CA LYS A 366 -17.88 -9.17 -13.05
C LYS A 366 -17.76 -7.77 -13.64
N TYR A 367 -17.41 -7.67 -14.93
CA TYR A 367 -17.19 -6.44 -15.68
C TYR A 367 -17.94 -6.45 -17.01
N PRO A 368 -19.29 -6.50 -16.99
CA PRO A 368 -20.10 -6.76 -18.20
C PRO A 368 -19.95 -5.69 -19.28
N ASP A 369 -19.70 -4.44 -18.90
CA ASP A 369 -19.62 -3.32 -19.83
C ASP A 369 -18.19 -3.06 -20.35
N THR A 370 -17.19 -3.69 -19.77
CA THR A 370 -15.79 -3.36 -20.05
C THR A 370 -14.97 -4.55 -20.51
N PHE A 371 -15.04 -5.71 -19.85
CA PHE A 371 -14.11 -6.80 -20.11
C PHE A 371 -14.21 -7.35 -21.54
N ASP A 372 -15.39 -7.72 -21.98
CA ASP A 372 -15.59 -8.27 -23.34
C ASP A 372 -15.35 -7.25 -24.45
N LYS A 373 -15.63 -5.98 -24.16
CA LYS A 373 -15.43 -4.90 -25.13
C LYS A 373 -13.95 -4.56 -25.32
N TYR A 374 -13.20 -4.45 -24.23
CA TYR A 374 -11.86 -3.84 -24.27
C TYR A 374 -10.72 -4.83 -24.02
N TYR A 375 -10.92 -5.84 -23.17
CA TYR A 375 -9.82 -6.66 -22.65
C TYR A 375 -9.78 -8.07 -23.22
N ARG A 376 -10.92 -8.74 -23.38
CA ARG A 376 -10.97 -10.06 -24.02
C ARG A 376 -10.35 -10.06 -25.44
N PRO A 377 -10.60 -9.07 -26.31
CA PRO A 377 -9.94 -9.03 -27.64
C PRO A 377 -8.40 -8.92 -27.55
N ARG A 378 -7.90 -8.19 -26.56
CA ARG A 378 -6.45 -8.05 -26.33
C ARG A 378 -5.83 -9.37 -25.87
N TRP A 379 -6.46 -10.07 -24.94
CA TRP A 379 -6.05 -11.39 -24.51
C TRP A 379 -6.06 -12.41 -25.66
N ALA A 380 -7.09 -12.37 -26.50
CA ALA A 380 -7.16 -13.21 -27.71
C ALA A 380 -6.02 -12.92 -28.69
N HIS A 381 -5.64 -11.64 -28.84
CA HIS A 381 -4.50 -11.24 -29.67
C HIS A 381 -3.19 -11.78 -29.08
N LEU A 382 -2.93 -11.58 -27.80
CA LEU A 382 -1.74 -12.09 -27.13
C LEU A 382 -1.64 -13.62 -27.18
N SER A 383 -2.79 -14.30 -27.05
CA SER A 383 -2.85 -15.77 -27.21
C SER A 383 -2.41 -16.24 -28.60
N LYS A 384 -2.80 -15.50 -29.64
CA LYS A 384 -2.36 -15.79 -31.03
C LYS A 384 -0.86 -15.57 -31.19
N LEU A 385 -0.31 -14.49 -30.63
CA LEU A 385 1.13 -14.21 -30.68
C LEU A 385 1.91 -15.32 -29.95
N LYS A 386 1.44 -15.72 -28.77
CA LYS A 386 2.03 -16.81 -28.00
C LYS A 386 2.04 -18.12 -28.81
N ALA A 387 0.90 -18.50 -29.39
CA ALA A 387 0.78 -19.70 -30.19
C ALA A 387 1.69 -19.69 -31.44
N ALA A 388 1.91 -18.51 -32.03
CA ALA A 388 2.83 -18.33 -33.15
C ALA A 388 4.31 -18.29 -32.74
N GLY A 389 4.62 -18.30 -31.43
CA GLY A 389 5.99 -18.11 -30.93
C GLY A 389 6.54 -16.70 -31.21
N THR A 390 5.67 -15.74 -31.44
CA THR A 390 6.07 -14.36 -31.74
C THR A 390 6.27 -13.60 -30.45
N PRO A 391 7.44 -12.99 -30.20
CA PRO A 391 7.63 -12.07 -29.08
C PRO A 391 6.68 -10.88 -29.18
N PHE A 392 6.08 -10.47 -28.06
CA PHE A 392 5.15 -9.34 -28.03
C PHE A 392 5.65 -8.14 -27.24
N ALA A 393 6.90 -8.17 -26.80
CA ALA A 393 7.58 -7.04 -26.15
C ALA A 393 8.13 -6.02 -27.17
N ASN A 394 7.30 -5.59 -28.11
CA ASN A 394 7.69 -4.65 -29.17
C ASN A 394 7.16 -3.22 -28.96
N MET A 395 6.77 -2.88 -27.75
CA MET A 395 6.15 -1.59 -27.44
C MET A 395 7.14 -0.52 -26.97
N GLY A 396 8.44 -0.80 -27.01
CA GLY A 396 9.47 0.08 -26.44
C GLY A 396 9.49 0.05 -24.91
N LEU A 397 10.41 0.80 -24.32
CA LEU A 397 10.52 0.91 -22.87
C LEU A 397 9.45 1.84 -22.31
N ALA A 398 8.73 1.39 -21.32
CA ALA A 398 7.75 2.21 -20.62
C ALA A 398 8.46 3.35 -19.88
N LYS A 399 7.89 4.56 -19.95
CA LYS A 399 8.29 5.63 -19.02
C LYS A 399 7.75 5.33 -17.64
N LEU A 400 8.43 5.79 -16.61
CA LEU A 400 7.94 5.71 -15.24
C LEU A 400 7.22 7.01 -14.86
N CYS A 401 6.14 6.87 -14.11
CA CYS A 401 5.47 8.02 -13.52
C CYS A 401 6.37 8.65 -12.45
N GLN A 402 6.70 9.92 -12.61
CA GLN A 402 7.57 10.65 -11.68
C GLN A 402 6.97 10.75 -10.27
N THR A 403 5.65 10.69 -10.14
CA THR A 403 4.95 10.78 -8.85
C THR A 403 4.83 9.42 -8.16
N CYS A 404 4.31 8.39 -8.85
CA CYS A 404 3.98 7.11 -8.20
C CYS A 404 4.85 5.93 -8.64
N GLN A 405 5.76 6.13 -9.59
CA GLN A 405 6.68 5.13 -10.14
C GLN A 405 6.03 3.97 -10.92
N ILE A 406 4.74 4.05 -11.20
CA ILE A 406 4.08 3.11 -12.10
C ILE A 406 4.63 3.28 -13.52
N PRO A 407 4.90 2.19 -14.26
CA PRO A 407 5.12 2.28 -15.69
C PRO A 407 3.90 2.87 -16.41
N THR A 408 4.13 3.86 -17.30
CA THR A 408 3.07 4.59 -17.98
C THR A 408 2.51 3.80 -19.19
N VAL A 409 2.00 2.63 -18.92
CA VAL A 409 1.47 1.68 -19.92
C VAL A 409 -0.05 1.59 -19.92
N PHE A 410 -0.70 2.38 -19.09
CA PHE A 410 -2.16 2.40 -19.00
C PHE A 410 -2.78 3.11 -20.21
N THR A 411 -3.99 2.70 -20.51
CA THR A 411 -4.82 3.34 -21.54
C THR A 411 -5.96 4.10 -20.88
N GLU A 412 -6.48 5.11 -21.59
CA GLU A 412 -7.64 5.85 -21.11
C GLU A 412 -8.82 4.90 -20.91
N PRO A 413 -9.59 5.05 -19.82
CA PRO A 413 -10.75 4.20 -19.57
C PRO A 413 -11.79 4.26 -20.68
N ASP A 414 -12.04 5.45 -21.22
CA ASP A 414 -13.05 5.66 -22.26
C ASP A 414 -12.53 5.39 -23.68
N ASP A 415 -11.20 5.40 -23.87
CA ASP A 415 -10.52 5.08 -25.12
C ASP A 415 -9.28 4.21 -24.87
N PRO A 416 -9.44 2.88 -24.82
CA PRO A 416 -8.32 1.97 -24.57
C PRO A 416 -7.28 1.92 -25.71
N THR A 417 -7.44 2.66 -26.79
CA THR A 417 -6.42 2.83 -27.82
C THR A 417 -5.47 4.00 -27.51
N SER A 418 -5.86 4.86 -26.59
CA SER A 418 -5.10 6.03 -26.14
C SER A 418 -4.35 5.73 -24.83
N LEU A 419 -3.10 6.14 -24.75
CA LEU A 419 -2.33 6.01 -23.49
C LEU A 419 -2.70 7.11 -22.49
N CYS A 420 -2.85 6.74 -21.23
CA CYS A 420 -3.05 7.69 -20.12
C CYS A 420 -1.82 8.55 -19.81
N GLN A 421 -0.77 8.44 -20.60
CA GLN A 421 0.47 9.17 -20.32
C GLN A 421 0.26 10.68 -20.38
N ARG A 422 0.74 11.38 -19.35
CA ARG A 422 0.80 12.84 -19.26
C ARG A 422 2.25 13.29 -19.19
N GLU A 423 2.51 14.50 -19.61
CA GLU A 423 3.86 15.10 -19.62
C GLU A 423 3.80 16.53 -19.08
N THR A 424 4.83 16.90 -18.32
CA THR A 424 5.07 18.27 -17.89
C THR A 424 6.54 18.61 -18.09
N GLU A 425 6.84 19.78 -18.63
CA GLU A 425 8.18 20.33 -18.66
C GLU A 425 8.43 21.16 -17.40
N TYR A 426 9.50 20.86 -16.70
CA TYR A 426 9.93 21.61 -15.53
C TYR A 426 11.46 21.77 -15.50
N LYS A 427 11.93 23.00 -15.37
CA LYS A 427 13.37 23.36 -15.42
C LYS A 427 14.10 22.83 -16.66
N GLY A 428 13.40 22.77 -17.80
CA GLY A 428 13.97 22.31 -19.07
C GLY A 428 14.02 20.79 -19.25
N GLU A 429 13.49 20.02 -18.29
CA GLU A 429 13.40 18.57 -18.35
C GLU A 429 11.94 18.12 -18.49
N LYS A 430 11.71 17.00 -19.19
CA LYS A 430 10.41 16.37 -19.35
C LYS A 430 10.16 15.29 -18.32
N TYR A 431 9.02 15.40 -17.65
CA TYR A 431 8.54 14.43 -16.68
C TYR A 431 7.26 13.75 -17.18
N HIS A 432 7.13 12.46 -16.88
CA HIS A 432 6.03 11.63 -17.34
C HIS A 432 5.15 11.17 -16.19
N PHE A 433 3.85 11.06 -16.42
CA PHE A 433 2.86 10.66 -15.40
C PHE A 433 1.87 9.65 -15.97
N CYS A 434 1.39 8.78 -15.11
CA CYS A 434 0.42 7.74 -15.47
C CYS A 434 -1.03 8.24 -15.47
N SER A 435 -1.29 9.46 -15.02
CA SER A 435 -2.63 10.01 -14.85
C SER A 435 -2.59 11.51 -14.60
N ASP A 436 -3.73 12.18 -14.79
CA ASP A 436 -3.92 13.58 -14.46
C ASP A 436 -3.71 13.85 -12.96
N GLY A 437 -4.15 12.92 -12.09
CA GLY A 437 -3.95 13.04 -10.66
C GLY A 437 -2.47 13.04 -10.26
N CYS A 438 -1.65 12.17 -10.85
CA CYS A 438 -0.21 12.15 -10.58
C CYS A 438 0.50 13.38 -11.14
N GLN A 439 0.11 13.86 -12.32
CA GLN A 439 0.61 15.11 -12.89
C GLN A 439 0.29 16.31 -11.98
N HIS A 440 -0.96 16.42 -11.54
CA HIS A 440 -1.40 17.48 -10.65
C HIS A 440 -0.61 17.50 -9.31
N ILE A 441 -0.35 16.33 -8.73
CA ILE A 441 0.45 16.22 -7.51
C ILE A 441 1.88 16.74 -7.75
N PHE A 442 2.49 16.35 -8.87
CA PHE A 442 3.82 16.83 -9.25
C PHE A 442 3.84 18.35 -9.42
N GLU A 443 2.87 18.90 -10.13
CA GLU A 443 2.81 20.33 -10.43
C GLU A 443 2.64 21.20 -9.18
N ASN A 444 2.04 20.65 -8.12
CA ASN A 444 1.93 21.34 -6.81
C ASN A 444 3.22 21.28 -6.00
N GLU A 445 4.03 20.22 -6.13
CA GLU A 445 5.26 20.00 -5.35
C GLU A 445 6.44 19.55 -6.25
N PRO A 446 6.76 20.24 -7.34
CA PRO A 446 7.73 19.75 -8.33
C PRO A 446 9.12 19.56 -7.74
N GLU A 447 9.58 20.45 -6.85
CA GLU A 447 10.90 20.35 -6.22
C GLU A 447 11.07 19.07 -5.39
N LYS A 448 10.00 18.57 -4.81
CA LYS A 448 9.99 17.31 -4.08
C LYS A 448 10.11 16.13 -5.03
N TYR A 449 9.26 16.08 -6.05
CA TYR A 449 9.14 14.92 -6.92
C TYR A 449 10.24 14.77 -7.96
N ILE A 450 10.93 15.85 -8.36
CA ILE A 450 12.13 15.73 -9.22
C ILE A 450 13.27 14.97 -8.53
N GLN A 451 13.25 14.88 -7.20
CA GLN A 451 14.25 14.13 -6.42
C GLN A 451 13.84 12.67 -6.19
N ALA A 452 12.66 12.25 -6.64
CA ALA A 452 12.21 10.89 -6.47
C ALA A 452 13.20 9.90 -7.10
N TRP A 453 13.63 8.93 -6.32
CA TRP A 453 14.47 7.87 -6.84
C TRP A 453 13.62 6.89 -7.66
N LEU A 454 13.99 6.70 -8.93
CA LEU A 454 13.29 5.84 -9.88
C LEU A 454 14.21 4.65 -10.26
N PRO A 455 14.28 3.61 -9.43
CA PRO A 455 15.23 2.52 -9.63
C PRO A 455 15.06 1.80 -10.97
N MET A 456 13.81 1.66 -11.43
CA MET A 456 13.52 1.06 -12.74
C MET A 456 13.95 1.94 -13.91
N GLN A 457 13.97 3.25 -13.74
CA GLN A 457 14.42 4.16 -14.80
C GLN A 457 15.91 4.04 -15.06
N GLN A 458 16.72 3.78 -14.05
CA GLN A 458 18.14 3.51 -14.21
C GLN A 458 18.36 2.28 -15.09
N LEU A 459 17.51 1.26 -14.94
CA LEU A 459 17.53 0.09 -15.79
C LEU A 459 17.20 0.45 -17.26
N PHE A 460 16.19 1.27 -17.48
CA PHE A 460 15.77 1.64 -18.83
C PHE A 460 16.72 2.60 -19.54
N GLN A 461 17.47 3.39 -18.79
CA GLN A 461 18.44 4.35 -19.32
C GLN A 461 19.84 3.75 -19.44
N ALA A 462 20.19 2.78 -18.61
CA ALA A 462 21.50 2.17 -18.66
C ALA A 462 21.67 1.35 -19.96
N PRO A 463 22.87 1.33 -20.56
CA PRO A 463 23.20 0.36 -21.59
C PRO A 463 22.95 -1.03 -21.00
N ILE A 464 22.13 -1.83 -21.69
CA ILE A 464 21.89 -3.22 -21.27
C ILE A 464 23.14 -4.04 -21.63
N ASN A 465 24.17 -3.87 -20.81
CA ASN A 465 25.42 -4.61 -20.91
C ASN A 465 25.29 -5.87 -20.05
N GLY A 466 25.67 -6.98 -20.61
CA GLY A 466 25.65 -8.25 -19.92
C GLY A 466 24.70 -9.28 -20.56
N ASP A 467 24.73 -10.47 -20.04
CA ASP A 467 23.86 -11.54 -20.52
C ASP A 467 22.44 -11.44 -19.92
N LEU A 468 21.54 -12.24 -20.46
CA LEU A 468 20.16 -12.33 -20.03
C LEU A 468 20.05 -12.70 -18.53
N GLY A 469 20.93 -13.58 -18.05
CA GLY A 469 20.91 -14.03 -16.65
C GLY A 469 21.25 -12.89 -15.69
N ALA A 470 22.25 -12.07 -16.00
CA ALA A 470 22.60 -10.91 -15.19
C ALA A 470 21.44 -9.89 -15.10
N TRP A 471 20.74 -9.70 -16.21
CA TRP A 471 19.59 -8.82 -16.28
C TRP A 471 18.40 -9.38 -15.50
N MET A 472 18.08 -10.65 -15.66
CA MET A 472 17.04 -11.35 -14.91
C MET A 472 17.30 -11.27 -13.40
N ASN A 473 18.54 -11.47 -12.98
CA ASN A 473 18.94 -11.29 -11.57
C ASN A 473 18.72 -9.85 -11.09
N TRP A 474 18.98 -8.86 -11.94
CA TRP A 474 18.82 -7.48 -11.56
C TRP A 474 17.34 -7.07 -11.42
N VAL A 475 16.47 -7.48 -12.35
CA VAL A 475 15.05 -7.11 -12.35
C VAL A 475 14.16 -8.00 -11.50
N SER A 476 14.49 -9.29 -11.37
CA SER A 476 13.67 -10.26 -10.66
C SER A 476 14.23 -10.65 -9.30
N LEU A 477 15.53 -10.46 -9.07
CA LEU A 477 16.26 -10.93 -7.89
C LEU A 477 16.31 -12.43 -7.69
N ILE A 478 15.47 -13.13 -8.42
CA ILE A 478 15.30 -14.56 -8.32
C ILE A 478 15.65 -15.06 -9.70
N PRO A 479 16.69 -15.86 -9.83
CA PRO A 479 16.94 -16.59 -11.06
C PRO A 479 15.64 -17.27 -11.49
N GLY A 480 15.25 -17.15 -12.75
CA GLY A 480 13.93 -17.56 -13.21
C GLY A 480 13.51 -18.97 -12.77
N LYS A 481 14.48 -19.89 -12.65
CA LYS A 481 14.24 -21.26 -12.19
C LYS A 481 13.93 -21.41 -10.69
N ASP A 482 14.31 -20.47 -9.87
CA ASP A 482 14.10 -20.54 -8.41
C ASP A 482 12.69 -20.10 -8.02
N ASN A 483 11.95 -19.58 -8.97
CA ASN A 483 10.64 -19.01 -8.76
C ASN A 483 9.51 -20.03 -8.77
N GLY A 484 9.77 -21.23 -9.21
CA GLY A 484 8.80 -22.33 -9.31
C GLY A 484 7.73 -22.14 -10.39
N ASP A 485 7.41 -20.88 -10.68
CA ASP A 485 6.36 -20.47 -11.61
C ASP A 485 6.90 -19.89 -12.92
N PHE A 486 8.20 -19.75 -13.03
CA PHE A 486 8.89 -19.15 -14.17
C PHE A 486 9.67 -20.25 -14.91
N ASP A 487 9.21 -20.62 -16.10
CA ASP A 487 9.88 -21.65 -16.91
C ASP A 487 10.98 -21.08 -17.82
N GLY A 488 11.07 -19.77 -17.91
CA GLY A 488 12.10 -19.04 -18.66
C GLY A 488 11.92 -19.02 -20.17
N SER A 489 11.19 -19.97 -20.76
CA SER A 489 11.20 -20.14 -22.21
C SER A 489 10.48 -19.03 -22.99
N GLU A 490 9.30 -18.62 -22.53
CA GLU A 490 8.54 -17.53 -23.14
C GLU A 490 9.10 -16.18 -22.70
N ASP A 491 9.38 -16.04 -21.43
CA ASP A 491 9.90 -14.83 -20.85
C ASP A 491 11.28 -14.47 -21.37
N GLU A 492 12.15 -15.44 -21.58
CA GLU A 492 13.45 -15.24 -22.21
C GLU A 492 13.33 -14.72 -23.64
N ARG A 493 12.39 -15.23 -24.42
CA ARG A 493 12.15 -14.73 -25.78
C ARG A 493 11.64 -13.28 -25.79
N ASN A 494 10.68 -12.98 -24.95
CA ASN A 494 10.13 -11.64 -24.83
C ASN A 494 11.19 -10.66 -24.34
N PHE A 495 11.99 -11.08 -23.39
CA PHE A 495 13.08 -10.28 -22.87
C PHE A 495 14.17 -10.02 -23.91
N ALA A 496 14.56 -11.01 -24.69
CA ALA A 496 15.55 -10.88 -25.76
C ALA A 496 15.08 -9.88 -26.84
N ALA A 497 13.80 -9.95 -27.24
CA ALA A 497 13.22 -9.02 -28.20
C ALA A 497 13.19 -7.59 -27.64
N TRP A 498 12.83 -7.42 -26.39
CA TRP A 498 12.80 -6.12 -25.72
C TRP A 498 14.20 -5.53 -25.56
N ARG A 499 15.19 -6.31 -25.17
CA ARG A 499 16.58 -5.92 -25.10
C ARG A 499 17.12 -5.43 -26.45
N GLN A 500 16.81 -6.16 -27.52
CA GLN A 500 17.20 -5.78 -28.87
C GLN A 500 16.66 -4.41 -29.28
N GLN A 501 15.39 -4.10 -28.93
CA GLN A 501 14.80 -2.78 -29.18
C GLN A 501 15.47 -1.67 -28.36
N ALA A 502 15.75 -1.93 -27.08
CA ALA A 502 16.41 -0.98 -26.20
C ALA A 502 17.81 -0.57 -26.72
N THR A 503 18.54 -1.55 -27.27
CA THR A 503 19.88 -1.30 -27.83
C THR A 503 19.85 -0.69 -29.23
N SER A 504 18.78 -0.87 -30.02
CA SER A 504 18.66 -0.28 -31.36
C SER A 504 18.19 1.18 -31.33
N ASN A 505 17.68 1.67 -30.20
CA ASN A 505 17.27 3.07 -30.02
C ASN A 505 18.36 3.95 -29.39
N GLN A 506 19.55 3.41 -29.14
CA GLN A 506 20.77 4.11 -28.72
C GLN A 506 21.67 4.37 -29.92
#